data_51b184410ba146503aa68d06d6e3fcb3
#
_entry.id   51b184410ba146503aa68d06d6e3fcb3
#
_cell.length_a   1.000
_cell.length_b   1.000
_cell.length_c   1.000
_cell.angle_alpha   90.00
_cell.angle_beta   90.00
_cell.angle_gamma   90.00
#
_symmetry.space_group_name_H-M   'P 1'
#
loop_
_entity.id
_entity.type
_entity.pdbx_description
1 polymer ?
#
loop_
_entity_poly.entity_id
_entity_poly.type
_entity_poly.pdbx_seq_one_letter_code
_entity_poly.pdbx_strand_id
1 'polypeptide(L)'
;PAPASTVMTIRQTHAKGDFVETLLQVVALDDVVGLLAYSIAISVALASMTGTFQAGHIVKPIVLNIAVFLLGGLFGVFLKLLLHKRSTDNRLIVSVALLFAFCGICAVFDVSPLLGCMSMSMVYINLTDDERLFKQLNYFNPPILLLFFVRSGVNFNLSALVNSSESIGSVSLLHIGVVYFLVRIVGKYAGAFIGCAIAGKDKLVRNYLGLALIPQAGVAIGLAAMGARTL
;
A
#
# COMPACT_ATOMS: atom_id res chain seq x y z
N PRO A 1 -2.94 6.22 2.31
CA PRO A 1 -2.93 7.37 1.39
C PRO A 1 -2.51 6.95 -0.03
N ALA A 2 -2.36 7.95 -0.95
CA ALA A 2 -1.90 7.71 -2.32
C ALA A 2 -0.45 8.19 -2.48
N PRO A 3 0.56 7.36 -2.22
CA PRO A 3 1.97 7.78 -2.21
C PRO A 3 2.39 8.49 -3.51
N ALA A 4 2.03 7.90 -4.65
CA ALA A 4 2.41 8.43 -5.96
C ALA A 4 1.85 9.83 -6.22
N SER A 5 0.56 10.07 -5.93
CA SER A 5 -0.07 11.38 -6.12
C SER A 5 0.49 12.41 -5.15
N THR A 6 0.73 12.04 -3.89
CA THR A 6 1.32 12.92 -2.88
C THR A 6 2.71 13.38 -3.30
N VAL A 7 3.60 12.43 -3.68
CA VAL A 7 4.95 12.76 -4.15
C VAL A 7 4.91 13.61 -5.42
N MET A 8 4.00 13.32 -6.34
CA MET A 8 3.85 14.09 -7.59
C MET A 8 3.42 15.53 -7.31
N THR A 9 2.45 15.74 -6.40
CA THR A 9 1.99 17.07 -5.98
C THR A 9 3.14 17.86 -5.31
N ILE A 10 3.89 17.22 -4.40
CA ILE A 10 5.04 17.85 -3.75
C ILE A 10 6.08 18.30 -4.79
N ARG A 11 6.36 17.45 -5.79
CA ARG A 11 7.31 17.81 -6.87
C ARG A 11 6.81 18.95 -7.74
N GLN A 12 5.53 18.96 -8.11
CA GLN A 12 4.93 20.01 -8.93
C GLN A 12 4.86 21.35 -8.20
N THR A 13 4.60 21.35 -6.90
CA THR A 13 4.50 22.57 -6.08
C THR A 13 5.86 23.02 -5.53
N HIS A 14 6.92 22.23 -5.71
CA HIS A 14 8.22 22.44 -5.10
C HIS A 14 8.17 22.66 -3.59
N ALA A 15 7.15 22.09 -2.93
CA ALA A 15 6.94 22.25 -1.50
C ALA A 15 8.08 21.61 -0.69
N LYS A 16 8.51 22.29 0.38
CA LYS A 16 9.57 21.85 1.29
C LYS A 16 9.21 22.23 2.73
N GLY A 17 9.84 21.57 3.69
CA GLY A 17 9.72 21.88 5.11
C GLY A 17 9.16 20.72 5.94
N ASP A 18 9.05 20.91 7.25
CA ASP A 18 8.65 19.87 8.22
C ASP A 18 7.30 19.21 7.89
N PHE A 19 6.34 19.98 7.33
CA PHE A 19 5.07 19.43 6.88
C PHE A 19 5.26 18.35 5.81
N VAL A 20 6.09 18.62 4.79
CA VAL A 20 6.34 17.69 3.67
C VAL A 20 7.09 16.46 4.14
N GLU A 21 8.09 16.63 4.98
CA GLU A 21 8.88 15.53 5.55
C GLU A 21 8.00 14.62 6.41
N THR A 22 7.20 15.21 7.29
CA THR A 22 6.24 14.45 8.13
C THR A 22 5.21 13.74 7.26
N LEU A 23 4.67 14.41 6.23
CA LEU A 23 3.71 13.82 5.31
C LEU A 23 4.28 12.59 4.59
N LEU A 24 5.51 12.68 4.07
CA LEU A 24 6.16 11.58 3.37
C LEU A 24 6.44 10.38 4.30
N GLN A 25 6.87 10.64 5.54
CA GLN A 25 7.08 9.61 6.55
C GLN A 25 5.77 8.88 6.89
N VAL A 26 4.71 9.63 7.13
CA VAL A 26 3.39 9.06 7.46
C VAL A 26 2.83 8.28 6.27
N VAL A 27 2.97 8.78 5.04
CA VAL A 27 2.52 8.08 3.84
C VAL A 27 3.23 6.74 3.66
N ALA A 28 4.54 6.69 3.91
CA ALA A 28 5.30 5.45 3.81
C ALA A 28 4.90 4.42 4.90
N LEU A 29 4.72 4.88 6.14
CA LEU A 29 4.34 3.99 7.25
C LEU A 29 2.86 3.54 7.19
N ASP A 30 1.97 4.37 6.66
CA ASP A 30 0.53 4.03 6.52
C ASP A 30 0.32 2.77 5.67
N ASP A 31 1.13 2.56 4.64
CA ASP A 31 1.05 1.36 3.81
C ASP A 31 1.45 0.10 4.59
N VAL A 32 2.50 0.18 5.43
CA VAL A 32 2.93 -0.95 6.29
C VAL A 32 1.84 -1.30 7.30
N VAL A 33 1.36 -0.29 8.03
CA VAL A 33 0.31 -0.48 9.05
C VAL A 33 -1.00 -0.94 8.40
N GLY A 34 -1.34 -0.37 7.25
CA GLY A 34 -2.54 -0.74 6.49
C GLY A 34 -2.53 -2.19 6.03
N LEU A 35 -1.39 -2.71 5.56
CA LEU A 35 -1.25 -4.12 5.16
C LEU A 35 -1.39 -5.08 6.35
N LEU A 36 -0.77 -4.75 7.48
CA LEU A 36 -0.89 -5.56 8.69
C LEU A 36 -2.34 -5.57 9.20
N ALA A 37 -2.98 -4.41 9.28
CA ALA A 37 -4.38 -4.28 9.71
C ALA A 37 -5.33 -5.02 8.76
N TYR A 38 -5.12 -4.91 7.45
CA TYR A 38 -5.89 -5.65 6.44
C TYR A 38 -5.76 -7.16 6.62
N SER A 39 -4.53 -7.67 6.80
CA SER A 39 -4.29 -9.10 6.99
C SER A 39 -4.98 -9.65 8.24
N ILE A 40 -4.99 -8.88 9.32
CA ILE A 40 -5.72 -9.23 10.54
C ILE A 40 -7.24 -9.21 10.30
N ALA A 41 -7.75 -8.16 9.64
CA ALA A 41 -9.18 -8.01 9.38
C ALA A 41 -9.74 -9.15 8.51
N ILE A 42 -9.04 -9.53 7.44
CA ILE A 42 -9.41 -10.68 6.59
C ILE A 42 -9.39 -11.97 7.39
N SER A 43 -8.39 -12.18 8.23
CA SER A 43 -8.31 -13.39 9.07
C SER A 43 -9.44 -13.49 10.08
N VAL A 44 -9.82 -12.36 10.69
CA VAL A 44 -10.97 -12.31 11.60
C VAL A 44 -12.28 -12.55 10.84
N ALA A 45 -12.43 -11.98 9.64
CA ALA A 45 -13.61 -12.20 8.81
C ALA A 45 -13.77 -13.69 8.43
N LEU A 46 -12.71 -14.34 7.96
CA LEU A 46 -12.69 -15.77 7.64
C LEU A 46 -12.99 -16.64 8.87
N ALA A 47 -12.39 -16.34 10.02
CA ALA A 47 -12.66 -17.05 11.26
C ALA A 47 -14.13 -16.93 11.71
N SER A 48 -14.72 -15.74 11.50
CA SER A 48 -16.15 -15.50 11.79
C SER A 48 -17.08 -16.30 10.85
N MET A 49 -16.71 -16.44 9.58
CA MET A 49 -17.49 -17.22 8.60
C MET A 49 -17.41 -18.74 8.87
N THR A 50 -16.26 -19.24 9.30
CA THR A 50 -16.02 -20.67 9.57
C THR A 50 -16.43 -21.09 10.98
N GLY A 51 -16.78 -20.15 11.85
CA GLY A 51 -17.17 -20.41 13.25
C GLY A 51 -16.03 -20.93 14.15
N THR A 52 -14.79 -20.96 13.64
CA THR A 52 -13.61 -21.46 14.37
C THR A 52 -12.67 -20.32 14.73
N PHE A 53 -12.84 -19.76 15.91
CA PHE A 53 -11.91 -18.79 16.47
C PHE A 53 -10.67 -19.52 17.06
N GLN A 54 -9.68 -19.79 16.21
CA GLN A 54 -8.38 -20.29 16.68
C GLN A 54 -7.35 -19.14 16.62
N ALA A 55 -6.57 -18.99 17.67
CA ALA A 55 -5.48 -18.00 17.73
C ALA A 55 -4.51 -18.11 16.53
N GLY A 56 -4.37 -19.30 15.95
CA GLY A 56 -3.58 -19.53 14.73
C GLY A 56 -4.03 -18.74 13.51
N HIS A 57 -5.33 -18.42 13.38
CA HIS A 57 -5.84 -17.62 12.26
C HIS A 57 -5.39 -16.16 12.29
N ILE A 58 -5.06 -15.63 13.47
CA ILE A 58 -4.54 -14.26 13.63
C ILE A 58 -3.01 -14.25 13.57
N VAL A 59 -2.36 -15.23 14.20
CA VAL A 59 -0.88 -15.30 14.29
C VAL A 59 -0.27 -15.63 12.93
N LYS A 60 -0.85 -16.56 12.16
CA LYS A 60 -0.32 -16.98 10.85
C LYS A 60 -0.11 -15.82 9.86
N PRO A 61 -1.08 -14.92 9.59
CA PRO A 61 -0.86 -13.79 8.69
C PRO A 61 0.21 -12.80 9.18
N ILE A 62 0.30 -12.58 10.49
CA ILE A 62 1.32 -11.70 11.05
C ILE A 62 2.71 -12.29 10.82
N VAL A 63 2.89 -13.57 11.14
CA VAL A 63 4.15 -14.29 10.92
C VAL A 63 4.53 -14.31 9.43
N LEU A 64 3.55 -14.55 8.54
CA LEU A 64 3.78 -14.54 7.10
C LEU A 64 4.19 -13.16 6.59
N ASN A 65 3.55 -12.07 7.07
CA ASN A 65 3.94 -10.71 6.69
C ASN A 65 5.36 -10.37 7.17
N ILE A 66 5.74 -10.79 8.39
CA ILE A 66 7.11 -10.62 8.89
C ILE A 66 8.08 -11.43 8.03
N ALA A 67 7.75 -12.67 7.69
CA ALA A 67 8.58 -13.52 6.84
C ALA A 67 8.78 -12.91 5.45
N VAL A 68 7.70 -12.39 4.83
CA VAL A 68 7.76 -11.68 3.54
C VAL A 68 8.61 -10.43 3.63
N PHE A 69 8.52 -9.67 4.73
CA PHE A 69 9.35 -8.48 4.97
C PHE A 69 10.84 -8.85 5.05
N LEU A 70 11.19 -9.88 5.81
CA LEU A 70 12.56 -10.36 5.93
C LEU A 70 13.10 -10.94 4.61
N LEU A 71 12.27 -11.72 3.92
CA LEU A 71 12.60 -12.27 2.59
C LEU A 71 12.83 -11.15 1.58
N GLY A 72 11.99 -10.11 1.59
CA GLY A 72 12.19 -8.91 0.78
C GLY A 72 13.52 -8.23 1.05
N GLY A 73 13.91 -8.10 2.32
CA GLY A 73 15.22 -7.58 2.72
C GLY A 73 16.39 -8.41 2.15
N LEU A 74 16.31 -9.74 2.21
CA LEU A 74 17.29 -10.64 1.58
C LEU A 74 17.36 -10.40 0.07
N PHE A 75 16.22 -10.28 -0.61
CA PHE A 75 16.18 -9.96 -2.03
C PHE A 75 16.78 -8.58 -2.34
N GLY A 76 16.69 -7.61 -1.42
CA GLY A 76 17.38 -6.32 -1.50
C GLY A 76 18.91 -6.46 -1.50
N VAL A 77 19.44 -7.35 -0.67
CA VAL A 77 20.87 -7.70 -0.67
C VAL A 77 21.26 -8.41 -1.98
N PHE A 78 20.44 -9.36 -2.46
CA PHE A 78 20.67 -10.01 -3.75
C PHE A 78 20.65 -9.00 -4.90
N LEU A 79 19.73 -8.04 -4.87
CA LEU A 79 19.66 -6.97 -5.86
C LEU A 79 20.98 -6.17 -5.90
N LYS A 80 21.53 -5.79 -4.75
CA LYS A 80 22.85 -5.14 -4.66
C LYS A 80 23.94 -5.99 -5.32
N LEU A 81 24.01 -7.28 -5.00
CA LEU A 81 25.04 -8.20 -5.53
C LEU A 81 24.91 -8.36 -7.05
N LEU A 82 23.68 -8.54 -7.56
CA LEU A 82 23.43 -8.75 -8.97
C LEU A 82 23.66 -7.48 -9.82
N LEU A 83 23.39 -6.30 -9.25
CA LEU A 83 23.53 -5.03 -9.95
C LEU A 83 24.95 -4.45 -9.90
N HIS A 84 25.84 -5.03 -9.08
CA HIS A 84 27.21 -4.57 -8.96
C HIS A 84 27.92 -4.66 -10.33
N LYS A 85 28.46 -3.54 -10.81
CA LYS A 85 29.16 -3.40 -12.10
C LYS A 85 28.34 -3.72 -13.37
N ARG A 86 27.01 -3.66 -13.33
CA ARG A 86 26.16 -3.84 -14.52
C ARG A 86 25.91 -2.53 -15.26
N SER A 87 25.71 -2.64 -16.59
CA SER A 87 25.27 -1.52 -17.42
C SER A 87 23.86 -1.08 -17.07
N THR A 88 23.49 0.15 -17.44
CA THR A 88 22.22 0.79 -17.09
C THR A 88 21.01 -0.04 -17.50
N ASP A 89 20.99 -0.57 -18.74
CA ASP A 89 19.88 -1.34 -19.27
C ASP A 89 19.75 -2.71 -18.59
N ASN A 90 20.88 -3.38 -18.37
CA ASN A 90 20.90 -4.67 -17.68
C ASN A 90 20.44 -4.56 -16.22
N ARG A 91 20.63 -3.41 -15.58
CA ARG A 91 20.17 -3.14 -14.21
C ARG A 91 18.66 -3.13 -14.14
N LEU A 92 17.99 -2.47 -15.09
CA LEU A 92 16.53 -2.43 -15.15
C LEU A 92 15.96 -3.83 -15.36
N ILE A 93 16.50 -4.58 -16.34
CA ILE A 93 16.03 -5.94 -16.66
C ILE A 93 16.18 -6.86 -15.46
N VAL A 94 17.34 -6.87 -14.81
CA VAL A 94 17.59 -7.72 -13.63
C VAL A 94 16.67 -7.34 -12.47
N SER A 95 16.46 -6.04 -12.25
CA SER A 95 15.58 -5.58 -11.17
C SER A 95 14.13 -5.97 -11.41
N VAL A 96 13.63 -5.81 -12.63
CA VAL A 96 12.26 -6.22 -12.99
C VAL A 96 12.12 -7.74 -12.91
N ALA A 97 13.09 -8.50 -13.39
CA ALA A 97 13.09 -9.97 -13.29
C ALA A 97 13.04 -10.43 -11.82
N LEU A 98 13.84 -9.81 -10.95
CA LEU A 98 13.88 -10.13 -9.53
C LEU A 98 12.56 -9.76 -8.82
N LEU A 99 11.95 -8.63 -9.18
CA LEU A 99 10.61 -8.26 -8.70
C LEU A 99 9.56 -9.30 -9.08
N PHE A 100 9.53 -9.73 -10.35
CA PHE A 100 8.59 -10.76 -10.78
C PHE A 100 8.84 -12.11 -10.11
N ALA A 101 10.10 -12.51 -9.94
CA ALA A 101 10.45 -13.72 -9.20
C ALA A 101 9.96 -13.66 -7.76
N PHE A 102 10.17 -12.53 -7.09
CA PHE A 102 9.68 -12.30 -5.73
C PHE A 102 8.14 -12.34 -5.66
N CYS A 103 7.45 -11.67 -6.59
CA CYS A 103 6.00 -11.73 -6.69
C CYS A 103 5.49 -13.15 -6.94
N GLY A 104 6.20 -13.93 -7.78
CA GLY A 104 5.88 -15.33 -8.03
C GLY A 104 5.99 -16.19 -6.76
N ILE A 105 7.04 -16.01 -5.97
CA ILE A 105 7.20 -16.68 -4.68
C ILE A 105 6.04 -16.31 -3.74
N CYS A 106 5.73 -15.03 -3.61
CA CYS A 106 4.62 -14.57 -2.77
C CYS A 106 3.27 -15.14 -3.23
N ALA A 107 3.05 -15.28 -4.54
CA ALA A 107 1.84 -15.86 -5.08
C ALA A 107 1.67 -17.35 -4.74
N VAL A 108 2.76 -18.12 -4.68
CA VAL A 108 2.72 -19.54 -4.25
C VAL A 108 2.28 -19.68 -2.79
N PHE A 109 2.64 -18.72 -1.95
CA PHE A 109 2.25 -18.71 -0.53
C PHE A 109 0.95 -17.94 -0.24
N ASP A 110 0.30 -17.42 -1.28
CA ASP A 110 -0.93 -16.61 -1.19
C ASP A 110 -0.79 -15.40 -0.27
N VAL A 111 0.37 -14.72 -0.35
CA VAL A 111 0.69 -13.52 0.44
C VAL A 111 0.94 -12.32 -0.46
N SER A 112 0.63 -11.12 0.07
CA SER A 112 0.89 -9.88 -0.65
C SER A 112 2.38 -9.60 -0.78
N PRO A 113 2.93 -9.41 -2.00
CA PRO A 113 4.34 -9.08 -2.19
C PRO A 113 4.70 -7.65 -1.79
N LEU A 114 3.71 -6.79 -1.52
CA LEU A 114 3.90 -5.35 -1.38
C LEU A 114 4.87 -5.01 -0.25
N LEU A 115 4.68 -5.59 0.94
CA LEU A 115 5.53 -5.37 2.11
C LEU A 115 6.98 -5.82 1.87
N GLY A 116 7.15 -6.94 1.18
CA GLY A 116 8.48 -7.44 0.82
C GLY A 116 9.17 -6.58 -0.24
N CYS A 117 8.44 -6.09 -1.24
CA CYS A 117 8.99 -5.14 -2.21
C CYS A 117 9.42 -3.82 -1.55
N MET A 118 8.67 -3.33 -0.55
CA MET A 118 9.07 -2.17 0.25
C MET A 118 10.37 -2.42 1.01
N SER A 119 10.46 -3.56 1.69
CA SER A 119 11.68 -4.00 2.40
C SER A 119 12.87 -4.15 1.45
N MET A 120 12.67 -4.78 0.28
CA MET A 120 13.70 -4.94 -0.74
C MET A 120 14.26 -3.59 -1.21
N SER A 121 13.38 -2.64 -1.50
CA SER A 121 13.76 -1.29 -1.91
C SER A 121 14.49 -0.53 -0.80
N MET A 122 13.99 -0.64 0.44
CA MET A 122 14.58 0.00 1.61
C MET A 122 16.00 -0.52 1.88
N VAL A 123 16.19 -1.83 1.86
CA VAL A 123 17.51 -2.45 2.07
C VAL A 123 18.47 -2.08 0.93
N TYR A 124 18.01 -2.15 -0.32
CA TYR A 124 18.84 -1.79 -1.47
C TYR A 124 19.35 -0.36 -1.42
N ILE A 125 18.47 0.63 -1.19
CA ILE A 125 18.88 2.04 -1.17
C ILE A 125 19.83 2.35 -0.01
N ASN A 126 19.58 1.77 1.17
CA ASN A 126 20.45 1.96 2.33
C ASN A 126 21.84 1.31 2.18
N LEU A 127 21.95 0.28 1.33
CA LEU A 127 23.21 -0.41 1.08
C LEU A 127 24.03 0.17 -0.09
N THR A 128 23.40 0.96 -0.98
CA THR A 128 24.02 1.36 -2.26
C THR A 128 24.01 2.86 -2.52
N ASP A 129 23.15 3.63 -1.85
CA ASP A 129 22.85 5.05 -2.13
C ASP A 129 22.53 5.31 -3.62
N ASP A 130 22.06 4.30 -4.33
CA ASP A 130 21.88 4.30 -5.78
C ASP A 130 20.46 4.73 -6.18
N GLU A 131 20.24 5.99 -6.34
CA GLU A 131 18.98 6.53 -6.84
C GLU A 131 18.71 6.28 -8.33
N ARG A 132 19.73 5.89 -9.12
CA ARG A 132 19.60 5.77 -10.59
C ARG A 132 18.62 4.68 -10.96
N LEU A 133 18.64 3.55 -10.25
CA LEU A 133 17.70 2.44 -10.45
C LEU A 133 16.26 2.90 -10.26
N PHE A 134 15.99 3.65 -9.18
CA PHE A 134 14.62 4.15 -8.91
C PHE A 134 14.16 5.16 -9.95
N LYS A 135 15.07 6.00 -10.47
CA LYS A 135 14.75 6.90 -11.59
C LYS A 135 14.36 6.10 -12.84
N GLN A 136 15.08 5.02 -13.18
CA GLN A 136 14.73 4.13 -14.29
C GLN A 136 13.38 3.43 -14.11
N LEU A 137 13.13 2.86 -12.93
CA LEU A 137 11.85 2.25 -12.60
C LEU A 137 10.69 3.25 -12.70
N ASN A 138 10.90 4.50 -12.30
CA ASN A 138 9.92 5.57 -12.43
C ASN A 138 9.59 5.91 -13.90
N TYR A 139 10.52 5.76 -14.83
CA TYR A 139 10.24 5.91 -16.27
C TYR A 139 9.45 4.73 -16.83
N PHE A 140 9.66 3.52 -16.31
CA PHE A 140 8.98 2.31 -16.75
C PHE A 140 7.58 2.14 -16.13
N ASN A 141 7.33 2.75 -15.00
CA ASN A 141 6.11 2.59 -14.20
C ASN A 141 4.83 3.21 -14.82
N PRO A 142 4.83 4.37 -15.50
CA PRO A 142 3.61 5.02 -15.98
C PRO A 142 2.72 4.14 -16.87
N PRO A 143 3.21 3.39 -17.86
CA PRO A 143 2.39 2.49 -18.67
C PRO A 143 1.70 1.40 -17.84
N ILE A 144 2.40 0.85 -16.84
CA ILE A 144 1.85 -0.20 -15.96
C ILE A 144 0.74 0.38 -15.08
N LEU A 145 0.95 1.57 -14.52
CA LEU A 145 -0.06 2.29 -13.74
C LEU A 145 -1.29 2.62 -14.59
N LEU A 146 -1.10 3.05 -15.84
CA LEU A 146 -2.19 3.31 -16.76
C LEU A 146 -3.04 2.05 -16.97
N LEU A 147 -2.42 0.93 -17.30
CA LEU A 147 -3.10 -0.35 -17.49
C LEU A 147 -3.83 -0.80 -16.21
N PHE A 148 -3.22 -0.61 -15.06
CA PHE A 148 -3.83 -0.92 -13.77
C PHE A 148 -5.11 -0.10 -13.54
N PHE A 149 -5.07 1.21 -13.75
CA PHE A 149 -6.23 2.08 -13.55
C PHE A 149 -7.32 1.84 -14.60
N VAL A 150 -6.96 1.62 -15.87
CA VAL A 150 -7.93 1.26 -16.93
C VAL A 150 -8.64 -0.05 -16.59
N ARG A 151 -7.89 -1.09 -16.20
CA ARG A 151 -8.46 -2.37 -15.78
C ARG A 151 -9.39 -2.22 -14.58
N SER A 152 -8.99 -1.42 -13.58
CA SER A 152 -9.80 -1.16 -12.40
C SER A 152 -11.09 -0.42 -12.75
N GLY A 153 -11.03 0.55 -13.67
CA GLY A 153 -12.20 1.29 -14.15
C GLY A 153 -13.15 0.41 -14.96
N VAL A 154 -12.64 -0.44 -15.84
CA VAL A 154 -13.47 -1.38 -16.63
C VAL A 154 -14.21 -2.39 -15.75
N ASN A 155 -13.55 -2.87 -14.70
CA ASN A 155 -14.17 -3.81 -13.76
C ASN A 155 -15.10 -3.16 -12.75
N PHE A 156 -15.21 -1.83 -12.74
CA PHE A 156 -16.05 -1.11 -11.80
C PHE A 156 -17.52 -1.10 -12.27
N ASN A 157 -18.38 -1.77 -11.52
CA ASN A 157 -19.81 -1.86 -11.84
C ASN A 157 -20.58 -0.69 -11.20
N LEU A 158 -20.77 0.37 -11.99
CA LEU A 158 -21.55 1.55 -11.56
C LEU A 158 -23.03 1.23 -11.30
N SER A 159 -23.60 0.27 -12.02
CA SER A 159 -25.00 -0.12 -11.85
C SER A 159 -25.26 -0.79 -10.50
N ALA A 160 -24.27 -1.49 -9.93
CA ALA A 160 -24.37 -2.06 -8.59
C ALA A 160 -24.54 -0.99 -7.48
N LEU A 161 -23.97 0.21 -7.69
CA LEU A 161 -24.12 1.32 -6.74
C LEU A 161 -25.49 1.98 -6.78
N VAL A 162 -26.14 1.99 -7.94
CA VAL A 162 -27.39 2.75 -8.18
C VAL A 162 -28.62 1.84 -8.05
N ASN A 163 -28.50 0.56 -8.40
CA ASN A 163 -29.61 -0.37 -8.36
C ASN A 163 -29.88 -0.85 -6.93
N SER A 164 -31.05 -0.56 -6.42
CA SER A 164 -31.51 -0.97 -5.08
C SER A 164 -31.63 -2.48 -4.88
N SER A 165 -31.44 -3.29 -5.93
CA SER A 165 -31.49 -4.75 -5.89
C SER A 165 -30.25 -5.39 -5.26
N GLU A 166 -29.12 -4.70 -5.20
CA GLU A 166 -27.92 -5.15 -4.50
C GLU A 166 -27.84 -4.49 -3.11
N SER A 167 -28.61 -5.00 -2.17
CA SER A 167 -28.59 -4.59 -0.77
C SER A 167 -27.94 -5.69 0.07
N ILE A 168 -27.08 -5.31 1.02
CA ILE A 168 -26.59 -6.21 2.05
C ILE A 168 -27.60 -6.12 3.22
N GLY A 169 -28.50 -7.09 3.31
CA GLY A 169 -29.65 -7.03 4.22
C GLY A 169 -30.66 -5.95 3.79
N SER A 170 -30.99 -5.01 4.68
CA SER A 170 -31.93 -3.91 4.44
C SER A 170 -31.26 -2.60 4.02
N VAL A 171 -29.91 -2.57 3.86
CA VAL A 171 -29.14 -1.33 3.62
C VAL A 171 -28.61 -1.29 2.20
N SER A 172 -28.88 -0.21 1.47
CA SER A 172 -28.37 0.02 0.12
C SER A 172 -26.85 0.14 0.14
N LEU A 173 -26.18 -0.43 -0.88
CA LEU A 173 -24.73 -0.39 -1.07
C LEU A 173 -24.21 1.06 -1.11
N LEU A 174 -24.99 1.99 -1.66
CA LEU A 174 -24.66 3.42 -1.68
C LEU A 174 -24.55 4.01 -0.26
N HIS A 175 -25.46 3.66 0.65
CA HIS A 175 -25.41 4.14 2.04
C HIS A 175 -24.17 3.61 2.75
N ILE A 176 -23.83 2.33 2.56
CA ILE A 176 -22.62 1.73 3.12
C ILE A 176 -21.39 2.47 2.59
N GLY A 177 -21.31 2.75 1.29
CA GLY A 177 -20.20 3.48 0.68
C GLY A 177 -20.04 4.90 1.23
N VAL A 178 -21.13 5.65 1.39
CA VAL A 178 -21.11 7.02 1.93
C VAL A 178 -20.67 7.01 3.39
N VAL A 179 -21.24 6.13 4.22
CA VAL A 179 -20.87 6.02 5.64
C VAL A 179 -19.40 5.62 5.77
N TYR A 180 -18.95 4.63 5.01
CA TYR A 180 -17.53 4.22 4.97
C TYR A 180 -16.61 5.39 4.62
N PHE A 181 -16.96 6.17 3.58
CA PHE A 181 -16.17 7.31 3.14
C PHE A 181 -16.06 8.38 4.22
N LEU A 182 -17.17 8.74 4.88
CA LEU A 182 -17.19 9.75 5.95
C LEU A 182 -16.40 9.28 7.17
N VAL A 183 -16.64 8.06 7.65
CA VAL A 183 -15.94 7.48 8.82
C VAL A 183 -14.43 7.40 8.54
N ARG A 184 -14.06 7.05 7.33
CA ARG A 184 -12.66 7.00 6.92
C ARG A 184 -11.97 8.38 6.96
N ILE A 185 -12.64 9.44 6.45
CA ILE A 185 -12.10 10.81 6.50
C ILE A 185 -11.91 11.25 7.96
N VAL A 186 -12.93 11.06 8.78
CA VAL A 186 -12.89 11.41 10.21
C VAL A 186 -11.79 10.63 10.92
N GLY A 187 -11.70 9.32 10.68
CA GLY A 187 -10.67 8.48 11.28
C GLY A 187 -9.24 8.89 10.89
N LYS A 188 -9.00 9.19 9.61
CA LYS A 188 -7.68 9.68 9.16
C LYS A 188 -7.33 11.04 9.72
N TYR A 189 -8.28 11.96 9.74
CA TYR A 189 -8.07 13.28 10.31
C TYR A 189 -7.79 13.20 11.83
N ALA A 190 -8.63 12.48 12.58
CA ALA A 190 -8.47 12.31 14.01
C ALA A 190 -7.15 11.60 14.37
N GLY A 191 -6.82 10.51 13.64
CA GLY A 191 -5.56 9.78 13.84
C GLY A 191 -4.33 10.65 13.58
N ALA A 192 -4.30 11.40 12.49
CA ALA A 192 -3.21 12.32 12.17
C ALA A 192 -3.10 13.45 13.21
N PHE A 193 -4.24 14.03 13.61
CA PHE A 193 -4.29 15.10 14.62
C PHE A 193 -3.74 14.62 15.98
N ILE A 194 -4.23 13.47 16.45
CA ILE A 194 -3.79 12.88 17.73
C ILE A 194 -2.32 12.48 17.65
N GLY A 195 -1.89 11.81 16.57
CA GLY A 195 -0.50 11.40 16.37
C GLY A 195 0.46 12.60 16.38
N CYS A 196 0.13 13.67 15.65
CA CYS A 196 0.92 14.91 15.65
C CYS A 196 0.92 15.61 16.99
N ALA A 197 -0.20 15.56 17.73
CA ALA A 197 -0.26 16.15 19.10
C ALA A 197 0.65 15.40 20.08
N ILE A 198 0.66 14.06 20.02
CA ILE A 198 1.55 13.23 20.86
C ILE A 198 3.02 13.43 20.46
N ALA A 199 3.31 13.55 19.15
CA ALA A 199 4.66 13.78 18.64
C ALA A 199 5.17 15.21 18.81
N GLY A 200 4.37 16.13 19.38
CA GLY A 200 4.76 17.53 19.63
C GLY A 200 4.96 18.33 18.33
N LYS A 201 4.32 17.95 17.22
CA LYS A 201 4.41 18.67 15.95
C LYS A 201 3.68 20.01 15.97
N ASP A 202 4.14 20.94 15.15
CA ASP A 202 3.57 22.28 15.01
C ASP A 202 2.07 22.25 14.68
N LYS A 203 1.37 23.33 15.08
CA LYS A 203 -0.08 23.49 14.85
C LYS A 203 -0.47 23.34 13.38
N LEU A 204 0.37 23.81 12.45
CA LEU A 204 0.14 23.71 11.03
C LEU A 204 0.16 22.23 10.59
N VAL A 205 1.21 21.49 10.96
CA VAL A 205 1.31 20.06 10.64
C VAL A 205 0.13 19.30 11.25
N ARG A 206 -0.14 19.50 12.52
CA ARG A 206 -1.23 18.85 13.26
C ARG A 206 -2.61 19.05 12.63
N ASN A 207 -2.92 20.26 12.18
CA ASN A 207 -4.25 20.60 11.68
C ASN A 207 -4.46 20.17 10.21
N TYR A 208 -3.41 20.17 9.40
CA TYR A 208 -3.55 19.95 7.94
C TYR A 208 -3.05 18.60 7.45
N LEU A 209 -2.25 17.87 8.22
CA LEU A 209 -1.72 16.56 7.82
C LEU A 209 -2.85 15.57 7.49
N GLY A 210 -3.90 15.53 8.32
CA GLY A 210 -5.04 14.65 8.10
C GLY A 210 -5.75 14.88 6.77
N LEU A 211 -5.86 16.14 6.33
CA LEU A 211 -6.45 16.48 5.03
C LEU A 211 -5.58 16.01 3.87
N ALA A 212 -4.25 16.12 3.99
CA ALA A 212 -3.31 15.63 2.99
C ALA A 212 -3.29 14.10 2.85
N LEU A 213 -3.78 13.37 3.86
CA LEU A 213 -3.88 11.90 3.87
C LEU A 213 -5.21 11.36 3.31
N ILE A 214 -6.18 12.20 2.97
CA ILE A 214 -7.48 11.78 2.42
C ILE A 214 -7.36 11.05 1.08
N PRO A 215 -6.54 11.51 0.10
CA PRO A 215 -6.41 10.83 -1.19
C PRO A 215 -5.98 9.38 -1.02
N GLN A 216 -6.64 8.47 -1.74
CA GLN A 216 -6.35 7.04 -1.73
C GLN A 216 -6.38 6.49 -3.16
N ALA A 217 -5.46 5.56 -3.46
CA ALA A 217 -5.35 4.97 -4.78
C ALA A 217 -4.81 3.53 -4.71
N GLY A 218 -4.24 3.06 -5.76
CA GLY A 218 -3.65 1.76 -6.07
C GLY A 218 -3.66 0.66 -5.01
N VAL A 219 -3.00 0.87 -3.88
CA VAL A 219 -2.89 -0.14 -2.82
C VAL A 219 -4.27 -0.53 -2.27
N ALA A 220 -5.13 0.45 -2.00
CA ALA A 220 -6.48 0.17 -1.47
C ALA A 220 -7.36 -0.59 -2.48
N ILE A 221 -7.26 -0.24 -3.77
CA ILE A 221 -7.97 -0.95 -4.85
C ILE A 221 -7.45 -2.38 -4.96
N GLY A 222 -6.13 -2.56 -4.90
CA GLY A 222 -5.49 -3.88 -4.93
C GLY A 222 -5.92 -4.77 -3.76
N LEU A 223 -5.91 -4.23 -2.54
CA LEU A 223 -6.33 -4.96 -1.34
C LEU A 223 -7.83 -5.29 -1.37
N ALA A 224 -8.68 -4.36 -1.83
CA ALA A 224 -10.11 -4.63 -1.99
C ALA A 224 -10.36 -5.77 -2.99
N ALA A 225 -9.64 -5.76 -4.14
CA ALA A 225 -9.73 -6.83 -5.13
C ALA A 225 -9.21 -8.18 -4.59
N MET A 226 -8.19 -8.19 -3.74
CA MET A 226 -7.73 -9.41 -3.04
C MET A 226 -8.78 -9.89 -2.04
N GLY A 227 -9.34 -9.00 -1.23
CA GLY A 227 -10.40 -9.34 -0.26
C GLY A 227 -11.63 -9.96 -0.92
N ALA A 228 -12.06 -9.39 -2.05
CA ALA A 228 -13.19 -9.92 -2.82
C ALA A 228 -12.96 -11.31 -3.44
N ARG A 229 -11.70 -11.77 -3.52
CA ARG A 229 -11.37 -13.13 -3.98
C ARG A 229 -11.23 -14.12 -2.83
N THR A 230 -11.01 -13.62 -1.62
CA THR A 230 -10.71 -14.42 -0.44
C THR A 230 -11.96 -14.67 0.40
N LEU A 231 -12.92 -13.74 0.37
CA LEU A 231 -14.23 -13.81 1.03
C LEU A 231 -15.31 -14.26 0.06
#